data_3d9ec05c791186bb3bd96f84ef349d75
#
_entry.id   3d9ec05c791186bb3bd96f84ef349d75
#
_cell.length_a   1.000
_cell.length_b   1.000
_cell.length_c   1.000
_cell.angle_alpha   90.00
_cell.angle_beta   90.00
_cell.angle_gamma   90.00
#
_symmetry.space_group_name_H-M   'P 1'
#
loop_
_entity.id
_entity.type
_entity.pdbx_description
1 polymer ?
#
loop_
_entity_poly.entity_id
_entity_poly.type
_entity_poly.pdbx_seq_one_letter_code
_entity_poly.pdbx_strand_id
1 'polypeptide(L)'
;MDSRQNNTYAQVKQIDLMLPLLPEMVHIVRLTVSGIASRMGFQIDDIEDIKVAVAEICNQIILKICSVTERCSIHFEMMEKCLKVKFAFENLKPKGFKLFDEDDAFGMCIVNSLVDEVKLDGDKESKDIITLSMFLKEN
;
A
#
# COMPACT_ATOMS: atom_id res chain seq x y z
N MET A 1 12.44 -20.34 26.47
CA MET A 1 12.16 -20.26 26.19
C MET A 1 11.62 -19.92 25.77
N ASP A 2 11.43 -19.95 25.53
CA ASP A 2 10.97 -19.76 24.87
C ASP A 2 10.27 -18.91 24.42
N SER A 3 10.66 -18.50 24.05
CA SER A 3 10.27 -17.52 23.50
C SER A 3 9.13 -17.63 22.74
N ARG A 4 8.89 -18.56 22.42
CA ARG A 4 7.94 -18.69 21.64
C ARG A 4 6.83 -18.25 22.10
N GLN A 5 6.88 -18.16 23.08
CA GLN A 5 5.85 -17.76 23.62
C GLN A 5 5.57 -16.51 23.35
N ASN A 6 6.25 -16.03 22.90
CA ASN A 6 5.98 -14.85 22.69
C ASN A 6 5.11 -14.71 21.71
N ASN A 7 4.29 -15.29 21.55
CA ASN A 7 3.40 -15.22 20.65
C ASN A 7 2.78 -14.01 20.44
N THR A 8 2.58 -13.22 21.29
CA THR A 8 2.00 -11.93 21.05
C THR A 8 2.74 -11.20 20.00
N TYR A 9 4.00 -11.42 19.89
CA TYR A 9 4.72 -10.71 18.89
C TYR A 9 4.43 -11.19 17.53
N ALA A 10 3.97 -12.39 17.43
CA ALA A 10 3.73 -12.96 16.15
C ALA A 10 2.49 -12.37 15.50
N GLN A 11 1.75 -11.56 16.22
CA GLN A 11 0.53 -11.03 15.67
C GLN A 11 0.74 -9.89 14.71
N VAL A 12 1.91 -9.28 14.73
CA VAL A 12 2.22 -8.22 13.81
C VAL A 12 3.41 -8.64 13.00
N LYS A 13 3.19 -8.89 11.73
CA LYS A 13 4.26 -9.26 10.83
C LYS A 13 4.40 -8.18 9.80
N GLN A 14 5.60 -7.98 9.33
CA GLN A 14 5.88 -6.91 8.43
C GLN A 14 6.73 -7.38 7.28
N ILE A 15 6.44 -6.88 6.10
CA ILE A 15 7.24 -7.12 4.93
C ILE A 15 7.49 -5.77 4.29
N ASP A 16 8.73 -5.50 3.96
CA ASP A 16 9.09 -4.27 3.29
C ASP A 16 9.54 -4.59 1.89
N LEU A 17 9.06 -3.80 0.94
CA LEU A 17 9.40 -3.97 -0.45
C LEU A 17 9.87 -2.63 -0.95
N MET A 18 11.07 -2.57 -1.45
CA MET A 18 11.58 -1.35 -2.03
C MET A 18 11.88 -1.60 -3.49
N LEU A 19 11.32 -0.78 -4.36
CA LEU A 19 11.48 -1.01 -5.78
C LEU A 19 11.54 0.31 -6.52
N PRO A 20 12.11 0.28 -7.72
CA PRO A 20 12.12 1.49 -8.52
C PRO A 20 10.72 1.79 -9.05
N LEU A 21 10.48 3.05 -9.33
CA LEU A 21 9.17 3.47 -9.81
C LEU A 21 9.08 3.26 -11.32
N LEU A 22 8.88 2.00 -11.69
CA LEU A 22 8.74 1.62 -13.08
C LEU A 22 7.43 0.86 -13.27
N PRO A 23 6.76 1.05 -14.40
CA PRO A 23 5.47 0.38 -14.61
C PRO A 23 5.51 -1.13 -14.44
N GLU A 24 6.60 -1.76 -14.87
CA GLU A 24 6.68 -3.21 -14.78
C GLU A 24 6.80 -3.68 -13.33
N MET A 25 7.13 -2.80 -12.42
CA MET A 25 7.26 -3.18 -11.01
C MET A 25 5.89 -3.30 -10.33
N VAL A 26 4.85 -2.76 -10.96
CA VAL A 26 3.51 -2.85 -10.39
C VAL A 26 3.09 -4.31 -10.28
N HIS A 27 3.52 -5.15 -11.20
CA HIS A 27 3.21 -6.55 -11.17
C HIS A 27 3.75 -7.20 -9.89
N ILE A 28 4.96 -6.82 -9.50
CA ILE A 28 5.58 -7.40 -8.31
C ILE A 28 4.80 -7.01 -7.07
N VAL A 29 4.34 -5.78 -7.03
CA VAL A 29 3.57 -5.32 -5.87
C VAL A 29 2.24 -6.07 -5.80
N ARG A 30 1.59 -6.27 -6.94
CA ARG A 30 0.32 -7.00 -6.96
C ARG A 30 0.50 -8.43 -6.51
N LEU A 31 1.56 -9.09 -6.97
CA LEU A 31 1.81 -10.46 -6.58
C LEU A 31 2.11 -10.54 -5.08
N THR A 32 2.85 -9.58 -4.57
CA THR A 32 3.20 -9.56 -3.17
C THR A 32 1.96 -9.41 -2.30
N VAL A 33 1.12 -8.42 -2.60
CA VAL A 33 -0.05 -8.19 -1.76
C VAL A 33 -1.03 -9.36 -1.89
N SER A 34 -1.11 -9.96 -3.06
CA SER A 34 -1.98 -11.11 -3.27
C SER A 34 -1.53 -12.28 -2.40
N GLY A 35 -0.22 -12.54 -2.37
CA GLY A 35 0.32 -13.62 -1.54
C GLY A 35 0.09 -13.37 -0.06
N ILE A 36 0.29 -12.13 0.37
CA ILE A 36 0.08 -11.80 1.77
C ILE A 36 -1.39 -11.95 2.15
N ALA A 37 -2.29 -11.39 1.34
CA ALA A 37 -3.70 -11.43 1.66
C ALA A 37 -4.23 -12.87 1.64
N SER A 38 -3.74 -13.66 0.71
CA SER A 38 -4.14 -15.05 0.64
C SER A 38 -3.72 -15.79 1.90
N ARG A 39 -2.52 -15.51 2.37
CA ARG A 39 -2.01 -16.16 3.55
C ARG A 39 -2.78 -15.74 4.80
N MET A 40 -3.27 -14.52 4.83
CA MET A 40 -4.04 -14.04 5.96
C MET A 40 -5.46 -14.59 5.98
N GLY A 41 -5.92 -15.19 4.88
CA GLY A 41 -7.25 -15.75 4.85
C GLY A 41 -8.31 -14.85 4.24
N PHE A 42 -7.92 -13.81 3.53
CA PHE A 42 -8.90 -12.97 2.85
C PHE A 42 -9.60 -13.78 1.76
N GLN A 43 -10.85 -13.43 1.50
CA GLN A 43 -11.59 -14.07 0.45
C GLN A 43 -11.12 -13.57 -0.90
N ILE A 44 -11.38 -14.33 -1.93
CA ILE A 44 -10.89 -14.02 -3.26
C ILE A 44 -11.32 -12.64 -3.72
N ASP A 45 -12.56 -12.26 -3.44
CA ASP A 45 -13.04 -10.95 -3.86
C ASP A 45 -12.23 -9.83 -3.19
N ASP A 46 -11.92 -9.98 -1.92
CA ASP A 46 -11.13 -8.97 -1.22
C ASP A 46 -9.70 -8.94 -1.74
N ILE A 47 -9.16 -10.09 -2.09
CA ILE A 47 -7.81 -10.14 -2.63
C ILE A 47 -7.76 -9.42 -3.97
N GLU A 48 -8.79 -9.64 -4.81
CA GLU A 48 -8.82 -8.94 -6.09
C GLU A 48 -8.99 -7.45 -5.88
N ASP A 49 -9.78 -7.05 -4.92
CA ASP A 49 -9.99 -5.64 -4.65
C ASP A 49 -8.72 -4.96 -4.19
N ILE A 50 -7.98 -5.58 -3.27
CA ILE A 50 -6.75 -4.94 -2.78
C ILE A 50 -5.69 -4.91 -3.89
N LYS A 51 -5.69 -5.89 -4.77
CA LYS A 51 -4.75 -5.88 -5.89
C LYS A 51 -5.00 -4.69 -6.81
N VAL A 52 -6.26 -4.43 -7.11
CA VAL A 52 -6.60 -3.30 -7.97
C VAL A 52 -6.29 -1.98 -7.27
N ALA A 53 -6.61 -1.88 -5.99
CA ALA A 53 -6.37 -0.66 -5.25
C ALA A 53 -4.88 -0.35 -5.18
N VAL A 54 -4.08 -1.36 -4.91
CA VAL A 54 -2.64 -1.18 -4.82
C VAL A 54 -2.06 -0.78 -6.19
N ALA A 55 -2.56 -1.41 -7.25
CA ALA A 55 -2.08 -1.08 -8.58
C ALA A 55 -2.43 0.36 -8.94
N GLU A 56 -3.60 0.81 -8.54
CA GLU A 56 -4.01 2.18 -8.85
C GLU A 56 -3.10 3.18 -8.14
N ILE A 57 -2.79 2.93 -6.87
CA ILE A 57 -1.88 3.80 -6.14
C ILE A 57 -0.51 3.82 -6.81
N CYS A 58 0.01 2.66 -7.18
CA CYS A 58 1.32 2.60 -7.83
C CYS A 58 1.31 3.36 -9.15
N ASN A 59 0.26 3.22 -9.93
CA ASN A 59 0.19 3.89 -11.20
C ASN A 59 0.12 5.42 -11.03
N GLN A 60 -0.59 5.88 -10.01
CA GLN A 60 -0.66 7.31 -9.74
C GLN A 60 0.71 7.84 -9.33
N ILE A 61 1.42 7.11 -8.50
CA ILE A 61 2.75 7.53 -8.10
C ILE A 61 3.67 7.61 -9.31
N ILE A 62 3.62 6.58 -10.16
CA ILE A 62 4.48 6.54 -11.33
C ILE A 62 4.17 7.70 -12.27
N LEU A 63 2.88 7.99 -12.49
CA LEU A 63 2.53 9.06 -13.39
C LEU A 63 2.99 10.42 -12.88
N LYS A 64 2.99 10.60 -11.59
CA LYS A 64 3.33 11.91 -11.04
C LYS A 64 4.82 12.10 -10.79
N ILE A 65 5.56 11.01 -10.63
CA ILE A 65 6.96 11.12 -10.29
C ILE A 65 7.84 10.44 -11.32
N CYS A 66 7.28 10.08 -12.46
CA CYS A 66 7.99 9.25 -13.41
C CYS A 66 9.28 9.84 -13.93
N SER A 67 9.45 11.13 -13.81
CA SER A 67 10.68 11.75 -14.30
C SER A 67 11.81 11.65 -13.28
N VAL A 68 11.52 11.11 -12.12
CA VAL A 68 12.50 11.02 -11.05
C VAL A 68 12.84 9.57 -10.83
N THR A 69 14.10 9.24 -10.84
CA THR A 69 14.47 7.84 -10.65
C THR A 69 14.50 7.56 -9.17
N GLU A 70 13.37 7.56 -8.58
CA GLU A 70 13.27 7.34 -7.17
C GLU A 70 12.75 5.95 -6.87
N ARG A 71 12.89 5.55 -5.65
CA ARG A 71 12.38 4.29 -5.22
C ARG A 71 11.19 4.52 -4.33
N CYS A 72 10.27 3.59 -4.36
CA CYS A 72 9.12 3.63 -3.47
C CYS A 72 9.27 2.49 -2.48
N SER A 73 9.00 2.78 -1.22
CA SER A 73 9.00 1.77 -0.19
C SER A 73 7.56 1.41 0.07
N ILE A 74 7.25 0.14 0.03
CA ILE A 74 5.91 -0.32 0.32
C ILE A 74 6.03 -1.24 1.53
N HIS A 75 5.33 -0.88 2.58
CA HIS A 75 5.42 -1.58 3.84
C HIS A 75 4.10 -2.28 4.09
N PHE A 76 4.15 -3.58 4.26
CA PHE A 76 2.95 -4.36 4.52
C PHE A 76 2.95 -4.76 5.99
N GLU A 77 1.86 -4.44 6.69
CA GLU A 77 1.70 -4.83 8.08
C GLU A 77 0.56 -5.82 8.15
N MET A 78 0.87 -7.00 8.63
CA MET A 78 -0.12 -8.05 8.75
C MET A 78 -0.49 -8.17 10.22
N MET A 79 -1.64 -7.64 10.58
CA MET A 79 -2.13 -7.75 11.93
C MET A 79 -3.18 -8.84 11.97
N GLU A 80 -3.66 -9.17 13.15
CA GLU A 80 -4.52 -10.31 13.27
C GLU A 80 -5.72 -10.26 12.33
N LYS A 81 -6.34 -9.11 12.21
CA LYS A 81 -7.51 -8.98 11.37
C LYS A 81 -7.47 -7.81 10.42
N CYS A 82 -6.27 -7.38 10.10
CA CYS A 82 -6.15 -6.21 9.25
C CYS A 82 -4.85 -6.25 8.47
N LEU A 83 -4.94 -5.96 7.19
CA LEU A 83 -3.76 -5.79 6.36
C LEU A 83 -3.64 -4.31 6.06
N LYS A 84 -2.50 -3.73 6.36
CA LYS A 84 -2.22 -2.35 6.00
C LYS A 84 -1.10 -2.32 4.99
N VAL A 85 -1.28 -1.53 3.96
CA VAL A 85 -0.27 -1.36 2.93
C VAL A 85 0.08 0.11 2.91
N LYS A 86 1.32 0.43 3.24
CA LYS A 86 1.78 1.80 3.30
C LYS A 86 2.75 2.08 2.19
N PHE A 87 2.46 3.10 1.41
CA PHE A 87 3.34 3.52 0.33
C PHE A 87 4.05 4.78 0.81
N ALA A 88 5.36 4.75 0.84
CA ALA A 88 6.14 5.89 1.29
C ALA A 88 7.17 6.24 0.23
N PHE A 89 7.22 7.51 -0.13
CA PHE A 89 8.25 7.97 -1.03
C PHE A 89 8.67 9.35 -0.58
N GLU A 90 9.96 9.56 -0.70
CA GLU A 90 10.42 10.81 -0.31
C GLU A 90 10.89 11.46 -1.45
N ASN A 91 10.84 12.58 -1.55
CA ASN A 91 11.33 13.13 -2.30
C ASN A 91 11.45 13.99 -3.03
N LEU A 92 11.82 14.30 -3.81
CA LEU A 92 12.14 15.10 -4.81
C LEU A 92 10.94 15.53 -5.50
N LYS A 93 9.88 15.85 -4.75
CA LYS A 93 8.64 16.28 -5.33
C LYS A 93 8.78 17.67 -5.92
N PRO A 94 8.21 17.92 -7.08
CA PRO A 94 8.18 19.25 -7.59
C PRO A 94 7.41 20.14 -6.63
N LYS A 95 7.72 21.42 -6.66
CA LYS A 95 7.03 22.33 -5.81
C LYS A 95 5.55 22.29 -6.14
N GLY A 96 4.73 22.25 -5.14
CA GLY A 96 3.28 22.18 -5.36
C GLY A 96 2.76 20.81 -5.69
N PHE A 97 3.60 19.81 -5.57
CA PHE A 97 3.20 18.46 -5.89
C PHE A 97 2.13 17.96 -4.93
N LYS A 98 1.10 17.35 -5.46
CA LYS A 98 0.10 16.66 -4.68
C LYS A 98 -0.17 15.34 -5.35
N LEU A 99 -0.12 14.27 -4.60
CA LEU A 99 -0.28 12.96 -5.18
C LEU A 99 -1.72 12.77 -5.64
N PHE A 100 -2.68 13.10 -4.82
CA PHE A 100 -4.07 12.97 -5.21
C PHE A 100 -4.72 14.33 -5.11
N ASP A 101 -4.74 15.05 -6.21
CA ASP A 101 -5.39 16.35 -6.24
C ASP A 101 -6.75 16.17 -6.92
N GLU A 102 -7.36 17.25 -7.30
CA GLU A 102 -8.69 17.19 -7.87
C GLU A 102 -8.75 16.43 -9.17
N ASP A 103 -7.64 16.42 -9.90
CA ASP A 103 -7.62 15.71 -11.18
C ASP A 103 -7.59 14.20 -10.95
N ASP A 104 -7.28 13.76 -9.74
CA ASP A 104 -7.18 12.34 -9.44
C ASP A 104 -8.40 11.83 -8.70
N ALA A 105 -9.46 12.62 -8.63
CA ALA A 105 -10.61 12.23 -7.83
C ALA A 105 -11.19 10.89 -8.25
N PHE A 106 -11.16 10.59 -9.54
CA PHE A 106 -11.71 9.34 -10.03
C PHE A 106 -10.89 8.15 -9.50
N GLY A 107 -9.58 8.28 -9.57
CA GLY A 107 -8.71 7.21 -9.06
C GLY A 107 -8.91 7.00 -7.57
N MET A 108 -9.07 8.08 -6.81
CA MET A 108 -9.31 7.95 -5.39
C MET A 108 -10.67 7.34 -5.11
N CYS A 109 -11.68 7.63 -5.91
CA CYS A 109 -12.96 6.99 -5.76
C CYS A 109 -12.84 5.50 -5.94
N ILE A 110 -12.07 5.07 -6.93
CA ILE A 110 -11.87 3.64 -7.16
C ILE A 110 -11.20 3.02 -5.94
N VAL A 111 -10.13 3.62 -5.47
CA VAL A 111 -9.41 3.06 -4.33
C VAL A 111 -10.31 3.00 -3.11
N ASN A 112 -11.04 4.08 -2.84
CA ASN A 112 -11.91 4.12 -1.67
C ASN A 112 -13.02 3.09 -1.73
N SER A 113 -13.44 2.69 -2.92
CA SER A 113 -14.50 1.72 -3.04
C SER A 113 -14.00 0.29 -2.88
N LEU A 114 -12.70 0.09 -2.95
CA LEU A 114 -12.14 -1.25 -2.93
C LEU A 114 -11.53 -1.66 -1.60
N VAL A 115 -11.15 -0.70 -0.79
CA VAL A 115 -10.55 -1.00 0.51
C VAL A 115 -11.37 -0.37 1.60
N ASP A 116 -11.13 -0.80 2.83
CA ASP A 116 -11.94 -0.33 3.95
C ASP A 116 -11.55 1.06 4.43
N GLU A 117 -10.28 1.39 4.33
CA GLU A 117 -9.82 2.71 4.75
C GLU A 117 -8.68 3.18 3.89
N VAL A 118 -8.66 4.46 3.60
CA VAL A 118 -7.53 5.09 2.92
C VAL A 118 -7.13 6.27 3.77
N LYS A 119 -5.86 6.35 4.10
CA LYS A 119 -5.36 7.46 4.89
C LYS A 119 -4.21 8.11 4.16
N LEU A 120 -4.28 9.41 4.00
CA LEU A 120 -3.23 10.16 3.35
C LEU A 120 -2.55 11.03 4.39
N ASP A 121 -1.30 10.77 4.64
CA ASP A 121 -0.53 11.54 5.60
C ASP A 121 0.55 12.29 4.87
N GLY A 122 0.59 13.58 5.04
CA GLY A 122 1.62 14.39 4.43
C GLY A 122 2.55 14.89 5.50
N ASP A 123 3.82 14.72 5.26
CA ASP A 123 4.79 15.23 6.18
C ASP A 123 5.21 16.57 5.67
N LYS A 124 5.37 17.51 6.54
CA LYS A 124 5.78 18.81 6.13
C LYS A 124 7.13 18.80 5.51
N GLU A 125 7.88 17.74 5.75
CA GLU A 125 9.18 17.71 5.23
C GLU A 125 9.36 17.02 3.97
N SER A 126 8.39 16.64 3.32
CA SER A 126 8.54 16.06 2.03
C SER A 126 8.34 14.58 1.96
N LYS A 127 7.73 13.99 2.92
CA LYS A 127 7.35 12.61 2.81
C LYS A 127 5.85 12.54 2.66
N ASP A 128 5.40 11.76 1.73
CA ASP A 128 3.98 11.48 1.61
C ASP A 128 3.79 10.01 1.88
N ILE A 129 2.82 9.69 2.68
CA ILE A 129 2.52 8.31 3.04
C ILE A 129 1.05 8.07 2.77
N ILE A 130 0.79 7.01 2.02
CA ILE A 130 -0.57 6.59 1.72
C ILE A 130 -0.75 5.23 2.37
N THR A 131 -1.75 5.08 3.19
CA THR A 131 -2.01 3.83 3.87
C THR A 131 -3.37 3.30 3.44
N LEU A 132 -3.39 2.09 2.94
CA LEU A 132 -4.62 1.38 2.64
C LEU A 132 -4.83 0.33 3.71
N SER A 133 -6.04 0.19 4.21
CA SER A 133 -6.35 -0.83 5.20
C SER A 133 -7.51 -1.68 4.72
N MET A 134 -7.36 -2.97 4.86
CA MET A 134 -8.40 -3.92 4.50
C MET A 134 -8.59 -4.82 5.72
N PHE A 135 -9.83 -4.88 6.21
CA PHE A 135 -10.13 -5.66 7.39
C PHE A 135 -10.63 -7.04 7.01
N LEU A 136 -10.14 -8.04 7.72
CA LEU A 136 -10.57 -9.39 7.48
C LEU A 136 -11.97 -9.54 8.04
N LYS A 137 -12.89 -9.93 7.18
CA LYS A 137 -14.27 -10.04 7.59
C LYS A 137 -14.59 -11.43 8.05
N GLU A 138 -15.44 -11.51 9.05
CA GLU A 138 -15.82 -12.79 9.53
C GLU A 138 -17.10 -13.20 8.88
N ASN A 139 -17.27 -14.48 8.69
CA ASN A 139 -18.47 -15.00 8.07
C ASN A 139 -19.50 -15.34 9.10
#